data_d0abbc37f9315702e3c29a1accf67eb3
#
_entry.id   d0abbc37f9315702e3c29a1accf67eb3
#
_cell.length_a   1.000
_cell.length_b   1.000
_cell.length_c   1.000
_cell.angle_alpha   90.00
_cell.angle_beta   90.00
_cell.angle_gamma   90.00
#
_symmetry.space_group_name_H-M   'P 1'
#
loop_
_entity.id
_entity.type
_entity.pdbx_description
1 polymer ?
#
loop_
_entity_poly.entity_id
_entity_poly.type
_entity_poly.pdbx_seq_one_letter_code
_entity_poly.pdbx_strand_id
1 'polypeptide(L)'
;IGQGQKVGMGGHLMGQKVTDQVAEMRSLPAGIDQRSPARHPDWLGPDDLALKVQELRELTKNKVPIQLKLGAAKVYDDVRMAAKCDPDSIYLDGMEGSTGAGPHIAAANTGIPGIAAIREARRAIDDVGKTGKVTLIYAGGVRDGADMAKALALGADAIAIGTGAMIALNCNKEIPESNFEKEMGVPAGHCYHCHTGRCPVGVATQDPKLRKRLNPDEAALRVYNYLHTMTLEAQLLARACGKTNIHSLEPEDMAALTMEAVSYTHLRAHETIN
;
A
#
# COMPACT_ATOMS: atom_id res chain seq x y z
N ILE A 1 6.23 1.45 -9.51
CA ILE A 1 7.58 0.99 -9.79
C ILE A 1 8.49 1.51 -8.70
N GLY A 2 8.60 0.75 -7.66
CA GLY A 2 9.21 1.11 -6.40
C GLY A 2 8.34 0.65 -5.25
N GLN A 3 8.41 1.33 -4.08
CA GLN A 3 7.57 1.02 -2.92
C GLN A 3 6.21 1.76 -2.91
N GLY A 4 5.70 2.14 -4.06
CA GLY A 4 4.51 2.98 -4.14
C GLY A 4 4.85 4.45 -3.99
N GLN A 5 4.12 5.19 -3.14
CA GLN A 5 4.18 6.66 -3.11
C GLN A 5 5.55 7.27 -2.78
N LYS A 6 6.41 6.56 -2.11
CA LYS A 6 7.72 7.08 -1.65
C LYS A 6 8.90 6.47 -2.40
N VAL A 7 8.79 6.45 -3.72
CA VAL A 7 9.87 5.98 -4.61
C VAL A 7 11.16 6.72 -4.36
N GLY A 8 12.27 5.99 -4.28
CA GLY A 8 13.61 6.56 -4.04
C GLY A 8 13.90 6.97 -2.60
N MET A 9 12.89 7.00 -1.74
CA MET A 9 13.04 7.41 -0.33
C MET A 9 12.43 6.42 0.66
N GLY A 10 11.64 5.47 0.19
CA GLY A 10 10.95 4.52 1.06
C GLY A 10 11.84 3.38 1.50
N GLY A 11 11.53 2.82 2.68
CA GLY A 11 12.14 1.60 3.15
C GLY A 11 13.62 1.70 3.50
N HIS A 12 14.04 2.72 4.19
CA HIS A 12 15.39 2.81 4.69
C HIS A 12 15.73 1.59 5.55
N LEU A 13 16.66 0.78 5.08
CA LEU A 13 17.26 -0.29 5.84
C LEU A 13 18.58 0.23 6.42
N MET A 14 18.51 0.73 7.64
CA MET A 14 19.68 1.31 8.32
C MET A 14 20.67 0.24 8.72
N GLY A 15 21.96 0.56 8.72
CA GLY A 15 23.05 -0.36 8.95
C GLY A 15 22.91 -1.20 10.22
N GLN A 16 22.41 -0.62 11.32
CA GLN A 16 22.15 -1.38 12.56
C GLN A 16 21.10 -2.49 12.42
N LYS A 17 20.32 -2.51 11.35
CA LYS A 17 19.39 -3.60 11.00
C LYS A 17 19.98 -4.61 10.01
N VAL A 18 21.09 -4.25 9.36
CA VAL A 18 21.77 -5.13 8.40
C VAL A 18 22.74 -6.02 9.18
N THR A 19 22.19 -7.00 9.89
CA THR A 19 22.95 -8.08 10.54
C THR A 19 23.58 -8.99 9.48
N ASP A 20 24.53 -9.84 9.87
CA ASP A 20 25.16 -10.80 8.95
C ASP A 20 24.11 -11.66 8.23
N GLN A 21 23.08 -12.11 8.94
CA GLN A 21 21.97 -12.87 8.36
C GLN A 21 21.21 -12.05 7.30
N VAL A 22 20.90 -10.77 7.57
CA VAL A 22 20.21 -9.88 6.62
C VAL A 22 21.12 -9.58 5.43
N ALA A 23 22.41 -9.37 5.67
CA ALA A 23 23.41 -9.13 4.64
C ALA A 23 23.49 -10.31 3.67
N GLU A 24 23.60 -11.53 4.18
CA GLU A 24 23.60 -12.75 3.38
C GLU A 24 22.31 -12.92 2.56
N MET A 25 21.14 -12.82 3.23
CA MET A 25 19.83 -12.97 2.57
C MET A 25 19.59 -11.98 1.43
N ARG A 26 20.15 -10.78 1.50
CA ARG A 26 19.93 -9.69 0.55
C ARG A 26 21.12 -9.40 -0.35
N SER A 27 22.19 -10.13 -0.23
CA SER A 27 23.46 -9.89 -0.94
C SER A 27 23.97 -8.46 -0.75
N LEU A 28 23.98 -8.00 0.50
CA LEU A 28 24.38 -6.64 0.90
C LEU A 28 25.57 -6.69 1.85
N PRO A 29 26.37 -5.61 1.93
CA PRO A 29 27.37 -5.48 3.00
C PRO A 29 26.70 -5.34 4.36
N ALA A 30 27.20 -6.06 5.37
CA ALA A 30 26.71 -5.93 6.74
C ALA A 30 27.03 -4.57 7.34
N GLY A 31 26.13 -4.05 8.18
CA GLY A 31 26.32 -2.82 8.92
C GLY A 31 26.24 -1.51 8.10
N ILE A 32 25.90 -1.58 6.83
CA ILE A 32 25.82 -0.42 5.94
C ILE A 32 24.36 -0.07 5.60
N ASP A 33 24.04 1.23 5.68
CA ASP A 33 22.73 1.76 5.31
C ASP A 33 22.40 1.46 3.85
N GLN A 34 21.20 0.92 3.61
CA GLN A 34 20.68 0.68 2.27
C GLN A 34 19.56 1.67 1.94
N ARG A 35 19.67 2.31 0.79
CA ARG A 35 18.69 3.28 0.30
C ARG A 35 18.17 2.86 -1.06
N SER A 36 16.89 3.11 -1.31
CA SER A 36 16.31 2.90 -2.62
C SER A 36 16.91 3.86 -3.65
N PRO A 37 17.18 3.42 -4.89
CA PRO A 37 17.58 4.33 -5.96
C PRO A 37 16.44 5.28 -6.30
N ALA A 38 16.77 6.44 -6.86
CA ALA A 38 15.78 7.46 -7.26
C ALA A 38 14.83 6.96 -8.37
N ARG A 39 15.28 6.01 -9.16
CA ARG A 39 14.50 5.28 -10.16
C ARG A 39 15.07 3.89 -10.35
N HIS A 40 14.31 3.01 -10.98
CA HIS A 40 14.79 1.67 -11.27
C HIS A 40 16.01 1.71 -12.23
N PRO A 41 17.08 0.95 -11.95
CA PRO A 41 18.29 0.97 -12.78
C PRO A 41 18.12 0.30 -14.16
N ASP A 42 17.19 -0.66 -14.27
CA ASP A 42 17.06 -1.52 -15.44
C ASP A 42 16.25 -0.89 -16.58
N TRP A 43 15.52 0.19 -16.34
CA TRP A 43 14.69 0.84 -17.36
C TRP A 43 14.60 2.35 -17.18
N LEU A 44 14.48 3.06 -18.29
CA LEU A 44 14.40 4.51 -18.34
C LEU A 44 13.01 5.01 -18.74
N GLY A 45 12.20 4.16 -19.36
CA GLY A 45 10.89 4.53 -19.87
C GLY A 45 9.91 3.36 -19.98
N PRO A 46 8.69 3.62 -20.48
CA PRO A 46 7.64 2.61 -20.61
C PRO A 46 8.01 1.43 -21.51
N ASP A 47 8.77 1.69 -22.58
CA ASP A 47 9.17 0.64 -23.52
C ASP A 47 10.11 -0.37 -22.88
N ASP A 48 11.09 0.12 -22.10
CA ASP A 48 12.00 -0.75 -21.33
C ASP A 48 11.21 -1.53 -20.26
N LEU A 49 10.22 -0.90 -19.63
CA LEU A 49 9.35 -1.56 -18.67
C LEU A 49 8.52 -2.67 -19.32
N ALA A 50 8.01 -2.44 -20.53
CA ALA A 50 7.28 -3.47 -21.28
C ALA A 50 8.17 -4.67 -21.61
N LEU A 51 9.41 -4.42 -22.05
CA LEU A 51 10.41 -5.47 -22.25
C LEU A 51 10.72 -6.24 -20.96
N LYS A 52 10.83 -5.55 -19.81
CA LYS A 52 11.05 -6.20 -18.52
C LYS A 52 9.85 -7.07 -18.10
N VAL A 53 8.64 -6.64 -18.33
CA VAL A 53 7.43 -7.46 -18.09
C VAL A 53 7.44 -8.70 -18.97
N GLN A 54 7.79 -8.57 -20.25
CA GLN A 54 7.90 -9.70 -21.17
C GLN A 54 9.00 -10.68 -20.74
N GLU A 55 10.19 -10.18 -20.38
CA GLU A 55 11.28 -11.00 -19.83
C GLU A 55 10.83 -11.84 -18.64
N LEU A 56 10.13 -11.22 -17.69
CA LEU A 56 9.59 -11.92 -16.51
C LEU A 56 8.56 -12.99 -16.90
N ARG A 57 7.71 -12.72 -17.90
CA ARG A 57 6.76 -13.70 -18.41
C ARG A 57 7.46 -14.91 -19.02
N GLU A 58 8.50 -14.69 -19.82
CA GLU A 58 9.29 -15.75 -20.42
C GLU A 58 10.01 -16.59 -19.36
N LEU A 59 10.70 -15.94 -18.42
CA LEU A 59 11.42 -16.62 -17.33
C LEU A 59 10.49 -17.48 -16.46
N THR A 60 9.29 -16.99 -16.19
CA THR A 60 8.30 -17.71 -15.39
C THR A 60 7.41 -18.65 -16.20
N LYS A 61 7.59 -18.68 -17.52
CA LYS A 61 6.74 -19.44 -18.49
C LYS A 61 5.24 -19.10 -18.30
N ASN A 62 4.95 -17.83 -18.03
CA ASN A 62 3.60 -17.33 -17.74
C ASN A 62 2.89 -18.04 -16.56
N LYS A 63 3.65 -18.59 -15.62
CA LYS A 63 3.08 -19.29 -14.45
C LYS A 63 2.87 -18.40 -13.22
N VAL A 64 3.40 -17.19 -13.24
CA VAL A 64 3.36 -16.24 -12.12
C VAL A 64 2.76 -14.93 -12.60
N PRO A 65 1.78 -14.36 -11.88
CA PRO A 65 1.24 -13.05 -12.22
C PRO A 65 2.30 -11.96 -12.02
N ILE A 66 2.29 -10.96 -12.91
CA ILE A 66 3.18 -9.81 -12.84
C ILE A 66 2.39 -8.59 -12.39
N GLN A 67 2.83 -8.02 -11.29
CA GLN A 67 2.22 -6.84 -10.69
C GLN A 67 3.14 -5.64 -10.76
N LEU A 68 2.62 -4.51 -11.23
CA LEU A 68 3.30 -3.23 -11.19
C LEU A 68 2.77 -2.37 -10.04
N LYS A 69 3.66 -1.91 -9.14
CA LYS A 69 3.28 -1.01 -8.06
C LYS A 69 3.63 0.44 -8.40
N LEU A 70 2.65 1.33 -8.23
CA LEU A 70 2.74 2.76 -8.51
C LEU A 70 2.28 3.57 -7.29
N GLY A 71 2.86 4.76 -7.11
CA GLY A 71 2.34 5.76 -6.20
C GLY A 71 1.31 6.66 -6.87
N ALA A 72 0.33 7.12 -6.11
CA ALA A 72 -0.69 8.03 -6.60
C ALA A 72 -0.13 9.46 -6.76
N ALA A 73 0.35 9.79 -7.95
CA ALA A 73 0.85 11.11 -8.32
C ALA A 73 0.15 11.61 -9.59
N LYS A 74 0.68 11.38 -10.77
CA LYS A 74 0.03 11.61 -12.07
C LYS A 74 -0.75 10.36 -12.47
N VAL A 75 -1.80 10.07 -11.71
CA VAL A 75 -2.44 8.75 -11.69
C VAL A 75 -2.87 8.28 -13.07
N TYR A 76 -3.61 9.11 -13.80
CA TYR A 76 -4.12 8.73 -15.11
C TYR A 76 -3.00 8.35 -16.09
N ASP A 77 -1.98 9.20 -16.21
CA ASP A 77 -0.89 9.00 -17.15
C ASP A 77 -0.01 7.81 -16.75
N ASP A 78 0.35 7.72 -15.47
CA ASP A 78 1.22 6.67 -14.94
C ASP A 78 0.55 5.29 -15.05
N VAL A 79 -0.73 5.19 -14.69
CA VAL A 79 -1.50 3.94 -14.79
C VAL A 79 -1.75 3.55 -16.23
N ARG A 80 -2.03 4.54 -17.11
CA ARG A 80 -2.21 4.30 -18.55
C ARG A 80 -0.95 3.73 -19.19
N MET A 81 0.22 4.29 -18.87
CA MET A 81 1.51 3.77 -19.33
C MET A 81 1.77 2.37 -18.79
N ALA A 82 1.56 2.15 -17.49
CA ALA A 82 1.75 0.84 -16.87
C ALA A 82 0.82 -0.23 -17.46
N ALA A 83 -0.45 0.09 -17.69
CA ALA A 83 -1.41 -0.84 -18.27
C ALA A 83 -1.06 -1.27 -19.71
N LYS A 84 -0.40 -0.39 -20.48
CA LYS A 84 0.12 -0.72 -21.81
C LYS A 84 1.30 -1.70 -21.80
N CYS A 85 2.03 -1.80 -20.65
CA CYS A 85 3.09 -2.79 -20.47
C CYS A 85 2.56 -4.20 -20.20
N ASP A 86 1.26 -4.39 -20.21
CA ASP A 86 0.55 -5.68 -20.10
C ASP A 86 0.81 -6.46 -18.79
N PRO A 87 0.74 -5.81 -17.60
CA PRO A 87 0.79 -6.53 -16.33
C PRO A 87 -0.54 -7.26 -16.07
N ASP A 88 -0.53 -8.23 -15.13
CA ASP A 88 -1.76 -8.86 -14.64
C ASP A 88 -2.48 -7.98 -13.62
N SER A 89 -1.73 -7.16 -12.88
CA SER A 89 -2.32 -6.23 -11.92
C SER A 89 -1.49 -4.94 -11.78
N ILE A 90 -2.19 -3.87 -11.40
CA ILE A 90 -1.60 -2.60 -10.99
C ILE A 90 -1.96 -2.35 -9.53
N TYR A 91 -0.94 -2.18 -8.70
CA TYR A 91 -1.09 -1.84 -7.29
C TYR A 91 -0.90 -0.33 -7.13
N LEU A 92 -1.97 0.38 -6.86
CA LEU A 92 -1.98 1.83 -6.66
C LEU A 92 -1.91 2.16 -5.18
N ASP A 93 -0.89 2.90 -4.76
CA ASP A 93 -0.65 3.27 -3.37
C ASP A 93 -0.86 4.78 -3.16
N GLY A 94 -1.83 5.17 -2.36
CA GLY A 94 -2.11 6.56 -2.03
C GLY A 94 -1.04 7.21 -1.16
N MET A 95 -1.15 8.53 -0.96
CA MET A 95 -0.21 9.28 -0.11
C MET A 95 -0.16 8.77 1.35
N GLU A 96 -1.22 8.13 1.82
CA GLU A 96 -1.31 7.51 3.14
C GLU A 96 -0.48 6.23 3.26
N GLY A 97 -0.12 5.65 2.13
CA GLY A 97 0.61 4.39 2.05
C GLY A 97 2.12 4.53 2.21
N SER A 98 2.82 3.44 1.90
CA SER A 98 4.26 3.28 1.98
C SER A 98 4.70 2.60 3.29
N THR A 99 5.89 2.92 3.80
CA THR A 99 6.53 2.22 4.92
C THR A 99 6.70 3.12 6.13
N GLY A 100 6.55 2.56 7.33
CA GLY A 100 6.87 3.26 8.58
C GLY A 100 8.36 3.60 8.74
N ALA A 101 9.23 3.11 7.86
CA ALA A 101 10.64 3.48 7.79
C ALA A 101 10.94 4.59 6.75
N GLY A 102 9.91 5.18 6.13
CA GLY A 102 10.06 6.27 5.16
C GLY A 102 10.39 7.60 5.83
N PRO A 103 11.10 8.52 5.13
CA PRO A 103 11.32 9.86 5.63
C PRO A 103 10.02 10.63 5.83
N HIS A 104 9.90 11.33 6.95
CA HIS A 104 8.70 12.10 7.30
C HIS A 104 8.35 13.15 6.24
N ILE A 105 9.36 13.84 5.68
CA ILE A 105 9.13 14.85 4.65
C ILE A 105 8.48 14.27 3.40
N ALA A 106 8.81 13.04 3.01
CA ALA A 106 8.16 12.37 1.90
C ALA A 106 6.72 11.99 2.25
N ALA A 107 6.49 11.47 3.47
CA ALA A 107 5.16 11.11 3.93
C ALA A 107 4.18 12.30 3.91
N ALA A 108 4.68 13.50 4.25
CA ALA A 108 3.87 14.70 4.36
C ALA A 108 3.65 15.44 3.03
N ASN A 109 4.51 15.22 2.01
CA ASN A 109 4.57 16.12 0.85
C ASN A 109 4.55 15.40 -0.51
N THR A 110 4.35 14.10 -0.57
CA THR A 110 4.32 13.36 -1.85
C THR A 110 2.98 12.67 -2.08
N GLY A 111 2.49 12.76 -3.32
CA GLY A 111 1.27 12.09 -3.77
C GLY A 111 -0.03 12.81 -3.46
N ILE A 112 -1.12 12.14 -3.80
CA ILE A 112 -2.48 12.58 -3.54
C ILE A 112 -3.22 11.53 -2.68
N PRO A 113 -4.31 11.92 -2.00
CA PRO A 113 -5.15 10.97 -1.27
C PRO A 113 -5.59 9.82 -2.16
N GLY A 114 -5.40 8.60 -1.67
CA GLY A 114 -5.60 7.41 -2.47
C GLY A 114 -7.05 7.24 -2.95
N ILE A 115 -8.02 7.61 -2.12
CA ILE A 115 -9.44 7.53 -2.49
C ILE A 115 -9.75 8.37 -3.75
N ALA A 116 -9.11 9.53 -3.91
CA ALA A 116 -9.26 10.39 -5.08
C ALA A 116 -8.57 9.81 -6.34
N ALA A 117 -7.62 8.91 -6.16
CA ALA A 117 -6.84 8.33 -7.24
C ALA A 117 -7.53 7.16 -7.94
N ILE A 118 -8.45 6.47 -7.28
CA ILE A 118 -9.02 5.20 -7.77
C ILE A 118 -9.77 5.38 -9.09
N ARG A 119 -10.63 6.39 -9.19
CA ARG A 119 -11.41 6.66 -10.41
C ARG A 119 -10.53 6.98 -11.61
N GLU A 120 -9.49 7.78 -11.41
CA GLU A 120 -8.52 8.11 -12.45
C GLU A 120 -7.76 6.87 -12.93
N ALA A 121 -7.36 6.00 -11.99
CA ALA A 121 -6.67 4.75 -12.31
C ALA A 121 -7.59 3.79 -13.09
N ARG A 122 -8.84 3.64 -12.67
CA ARG A 122 -9.83 2.80 -13.37
C ARG A 122 -10.04 3.31 -14.79
N ARG A 123 -10.30 4.61 -14.95
CA ARG A 123 -10.46 5.23 -16.27
C ARG A 123 -9.24 4.99 -17.16
N ALA A 124 -8.04 5.13 -16.63
CA ALA A 124 -6.81 4.90 -17.40
C ALA A 124 -6.69 3.45 -17.91
N ILE A 125 -7.13 2.46 -17.13
CA ILE A 125 -7.19 1.05 -17.54
C ILE A 125 -8.25 0.84 -18.61
N ASP A 126 -9.43 1.45 -18.43
CA ASP A 126 -10.57 1.31 -19.34
C ASP A 126 -10.25 1.95 -20.71
N ASP A 127 -9.66 3.15 -20.73
CA ASP A 127 -9.29 3.88 -21.95
C ASP A 127 -8.25 3.19 -22.82
N VAL A 128 -7.46 2.27 -22.25
CA VAL A 128 -6.52 1.42 -23.03
C VAL A 128 -7.09 0.03 -23.35
N GLY A 129 -8.38 -0.21 -23.09
CA GLY A 129 -9.06 -1.47 -23.40
C GLY A 129 -8.60 -2.65 -22.56
N LYS A 130 -8.20 -2.41 -21.32
CA LYS A 130 -7.71 -3.43 -20.39
C LYS A 130 -8.70 -3.74 -19.26
N THR A 131 -9.93 -3.24 -19.33
CA THR A 131 -11.02 -3.58 -18.41
C THR A 131 -11.19 -5.08 -18.31
N GLY A 132 -11.25 -5.62 -17.09
CA GLY A 132 -11.34 -7.06 -16.82
C GLY A 132 -10.09 -7.90 -17.15
N LYS A 133 -9.02 -7.27 -17.67
CA LYS A 133 -7.74 -7.92 -17.94
C LYS A 133 -6.66 -7.54 -16.94
N VAL A 134 -6.66 -6.28 -16.50
CA VAL A 134 -5.73 -5.77 -15.50
C VAL A 134 -6.49 -5.51 -14.22
N THR A 135 -6.12 -6.20 -13.14
CA THR A 135 -6.69 -6.02 -11.81
C THR A 135 -6.15 -4.74 -11.17
N LEU A 136 -7.03 -3.85 -10.74
CA LEU A 136 -6.66 -2.66 -9.96
C LEU A 136 -6.69 -2.95 -8.47
N ILE A 137 -5.52 -2.98 -7.84
CA ILE A 137 -5.37 -3.16 -6.38
C ILE A 137 -5.14 -1.79 -5.75
N TYR A 138 -5.96 -1.42 -4.80
CA TYR A 138 -5.83 -0.16 -4.09
C TYR A 138 -5.22 -0.35 -2.71
N ALA A 139 -4.32 0.54 -2.32
CA ALA A 139 -3.77 0.68 -0.97
C ALA A 139 -3.65 2.14 -0.56
N GLY A 140 -3.65 2.38 0.73
CA GLY A 140 -3.48 3.70 1.32
C GLY A 140 -4.67 4.09 2.19
N GLY A 141 -4.45 4.27 3.48
CA GLY A 141 -5.43 4.78 4.43
C GLY A 141 -6.62 3.88 4.76
N VAL A 142 -6.68 2.66 4.26
CA VAL A 142 -7.79 1.72 4.55
C VAL A 142 -7.73 1.23 5.99
N ARG A 143 -8.80 1.47 6.77
CA ARG A 143 -8.88 1.24 8.21
C ARG A 143 -9.98 0.27 8.61
N ASP A 144 -11.09 0.27 7.88
CA ASP A 144 -12.31 -0.47 8.19
C ASP A 144 -13.05 -0.92 6.92
N GLY A 145 -14.15 -1.63 7.09
CA GLY A 145 -14.95 -2.12 5.97
C GLY A 145 -15.64 -1.02 5.17
N ALA A 146 -15.86 0.16 5.75
CA ALA A 146 -16.42 1.28 5.02
C ALA A 146 -15.41 1.89 4.03
N ASP A 147 -14.15 2.01 4.43
CA ASP A 147 -13.08 2.43 3.51
C ASP A 147 -12.91 1.38 2.38
N MET A 148 -12.99 0.08 2.71
CA MET A 148 -12.98 -1.00 1.73
C MET A 148 -14.15 -0.89 0.73
N ALA A 149 -15.38 -0.74 1.22
CA ALA A 149 -16.57 -0.65 0.38
C ALA A 149 -16.50 0.57 -0.56
N LYS A 150 -16.09 1.73 -0.07
CA LYS A 150 -15.89 2.95 -0.89
C LYS A 150 -14.86 2.75 -1.98
N ALA A 151 -13.73 2.13 -1.66
CA ALA A 151 -12.67 1.89 -2.64
C ALA A 151 -13.14 0.92 -3.74
N LEU A 152 -13.87 -0.13 -3.39
CA LEU A 152 -14.49 -1.05 -4.37
C LEU A 152 -15.53 -0.33 -5.23
N ALA A 153 -16.39 0.46 -4.63
CA ALA A 153 -17.39 1.26 -5.35
C ALA A 153 -16.75 2.23 -6.34
N LEU A 154 -15.59 2.80 -6.02
CA LEU A 154 -14.84 3.68 -6.91
C LEU A 154 -14.09 2.96 -8.04
N GLY A 155 -14.07 1.63 -8.04
CA GLY A 155 -13.54 0.82 -9.14
C GLY A 155 -12.26 0.07 -8.84
N ALA A 156 -11.83 -0.06 -7.59
CA ALA A 156 -10.80 -1.03 -7.22
C ALA A 156 -11.36 -2.45 -7.30
N ASP A 157 -10.55 -3.40 -7.77
CA ASP A 157 -10.91 -4.82 -7.81
C ASP A 157 -10.49 -5.54 -6.52
N ALA A 158 -9.44 -5.05 -5.86
CA ALA A 158 -8.93 -5.60 -4.61
C ALA A 158 -8.34 -4.49 -3.71
N ILE A 159 -8.27 -4.80 -2.43
CA ILE A 159 -7.80 -3.86 -1.40
C ILE A 159 -6.60 -4.46 -0.69
N ALA A 160 -5.54 -3.66 -0.55
CA ALA A 160 -4.37 -4.00 0.24
C ALA A 160 -4.30 -3.14 1.50
N ILE A 161 -3.97 -3.77 2.61
CA ILE A 161 -3.99 -3.14 3.94
C ILE A 161 -2.59 -3.24 4.54
N GLY A 162 -2.06 -2.11 4.99
CA GLY A 162 -0.75 -2.03 5.64
C GLY A 162 -0.87 -1.71 7.14
N THR A 163 -0.94 -0.43 7.47
CA THR A 163 -0.88 0.07 8.86
C THR A 163 -1.97 -0.52 9.76
N GLY A 164 -3.22 -0.65 9.26
CA GLY A 164 -4.30 -1.26 10.05
C GLY A 164 -3.99 -2.69 10.48
N ALA A 165 -3.46 -3.52 9.57
CA ALA A 165 -3.04 -4.88 9.89
C ALA A 165 -1.85 -4.90 10.87
N MET A 166 -0.91 -3.96 10.74
CA MET A 166 0.21 -3.82 11.69
C MET A 166 -0.27 -3.43 13.09
N ILE A 167 -1.26 -2.55 13.20
CA ILE A 167 -1.87 -2.19 14.49
C ILE A 167 -2.59 -3.40 15.08
N ALA A 168 -3.34 -4.15 14.28
CA ALA A 168 -3.97 -5.39 14.71
C ALA A 168 -2.94 -6.43 15.20
N LEU A 169 -1.76 -6.46 14.58
CA LEU A 169 -0.61 -7.28 15.00
C LEU A 169 0.01 -6.83 16.35
N ASN A 170 -0.45 -5.76 16.95
CA ASN A 170 0.08 -5.07 18.13
C ASN A 170 1.28 -4.14 17.88
N CYS A 171 1.40 -3.56 16.72
CA CYS A 171 2.49 -2.63 16.42
C CYS A 171 2.62 -1.50 17.45
N ASN A 172 1.48 -0.95 17.86
CA ASN A 172 1.42 0.17 18.81
C ASN A 172 0.93 -0.24 20.20
N LYS A 173 1.08 -1.52 20.57
CA LYS A 173 0.65 -1.92 21.92
C LYS A 173 1.47 -1.21 22.99
N GLU A 174 0.85 -0.95 24.10
CA GLU A 174 1.56 -0.57 25.32
C GLU A 174 2.38 -1.78 25.80
N ILE A 175 3.64 -1.54 26.05
CA ILE A 175 4.45 -2.35 26.96
C ILE A 175 4.37 -1.68 28.33
N PRO A 176 4.77 -2.33 29.43
CA PRO A 176 4.72 -1.69 30.76
C PRO A 176 5.20 -0.26 30.68
N GLU A 177 4.37 0.68 31.06
CA GLU A 177 4.44 2.13 30.79
C GLU A 177 5.83 2.72 31.08
N SER A 178 6.42 2.32 32.20
CA SER A 178 7.78 2.70 32.58
C SER A 178 8.87 2.25 31.60
N ASN A 179 8.56 1.31 30.71
CA ASN A 179 9.51 0.77 29.75
C ASN A 179 9.37 1.41 28.38
N PHE A 180 8.13 1.68 27.91
CA PHE A 180 7.94 2.22 26.57
C PHE A 180 8.52 3.64 26.47
N GLU A 181 8.09 4.54 27.33
CA GLU A 181 8.53 5.93 27.34
C GLU A 181 10.03 6.06 27.66
N LYS A 182 10.52 5.27 28.61
CA LYS A 182 11.94 5.23 28.97
C LYS A 182 12.83 4.71 27.84
N GLU A 183 12.37 3.67 27.13
CA GLU A 183 13.14 3.07 26.05
C GLU A 183 13.07 3.88 24.75
N MET A 184 11.95 4.52 24.47
CA MET A 184 11.65 5.13 23.19
C MET A 184 11.65 6.64 23.18
N GLY A 185 11.55 7.28 24.36
CA GLY A 185 11.47 8.73 24.50
C GLY A 185 10.15 9.36 24.01
N VAL A 186 9.16 8.53 23.70
CA VAL A 186 7.83 8.94 23.25
C VAL A 186 6.76 7.99 23.81
N PRO A 187 5.52 8.44 24.04
CA PRO A 187 4.44 7.58 24.50
C PRO A 187 4.04 6.54 23.45
N ALA A 188 3.39 5.47 23.90
CA ALA A 188 2.80 4.47 23.01
C ALA A 188 1.85 5.14 21.99
N GLY A 189 1.83 4.66 20.77
CA GLY A 189 1.07 5.26 19.66
C GLY A 189 1.81 6.34 18.86
N HIS A 190 2.94 6.86 19.37
CA HIS A 190 3.76 7.88 18.71
C HIS A 190 5.13 7.36 18.26
N CYS A 191 5.25 6.05 18.06
CA CYS A 191 6.52 5.39 17.74
C CYS A 191 6.92 5.56 16.28
N TYR A 192 8.17 5.98 16.04
CA TYR A 192 8.78 6.15 14.71
C TYR A 192 10.05 5.29 14.52
N HIS A 193 10.20 4.20 15.25
CA HIS A 193 11.42 3.43 15.33
C HIS A 193 11.52 2.23 14.36
N CYS A 194 10.66 2.15 13.34
CA CYS A 194 10.69 1.04 12.38
C CYS A 194 12.02 0.89 11.62
N HIS A 195 12.75 1.99 11.44
CA HIS A 195 14.05 2.02 10.74
C HIS A 195 15.25 1.78 11.66
N THR A 196 15.10 1.90 12.98
CA THR A 196 16.22 1.92 13.93
C THR A 196 16.66 0.55 14.44
N GLY A 197 15.88 -0.51 14.22
CA GLY A 197 16.10 -1.82 14.86
C GLY A 197 15.59 -1.92 16.31
N ARG A 198 15.15 -0.82 16.90
CA ARG A 198 14.71 -0.71 18.31
C ARG A 198 13.19 -0.82 18.48
N CYS A 199 12.51 -1.59 17.62
CA CYS A 199 11.07 -1.75 17.72
C CYS A 199 10.67 -2.30 19.10
N PRO A 200 9.91 -1.54 19.92
CA PRO A 200 9.64 -1.92 21.32
C PRO A 200 8.72 -3.12 21.44
N VAL A 201 7.94 -3.41 20.41
CA VAL A 201 6.93 -4.49 20.38
C VAL A 201 7.39 -5.73 19.60
N GLY A 202 8.64 -5.74 19.11
CA GLY A 202 9.23 -6.92 18.49
C GLY A 202 8.88 -7.16 17.01
N VAL A 203 8.16 -6.24 16.35
CA VAL A 203 7.69 -6.42 14.96
C VAL A 203 8.77 -6.05 13.93
N ALA A 204 9.38 -4.87 14.05
CA ALA A 204 10.32 -4.33 13.07
C ALA A 204 11.76 -4.31 13.60
N THR A 205 12.24 -5.42 14.16
CA THR A 205 13.57 -5.52 14.74
C THR A 205 14.22 -6.89 14.46
N GLN A 206 15.55 -6.93 14.49
CA GLN A 206 16.34 -8.17 14.47
C GLN A 206 16.88 -8.52 15.86
N ASP A 207 16.70 -7.65 16.87
CA ASP A 207 17.13 -7.91 18.24
C ASP A 207 16.39 -9.13 18.84
N PRO A 208 17.09 -10.20 19.26
CA PRO A 208 16.45 -11.42 19.77
C PRO A 208 15.62 -11.20 21.04
N LYS A 209 15.97 -10.21 21.87
CA LYS A 209 15.23 -9.88 23.10
C LYS A 209 13.93 -9.17 22.77
N LEU A 210 14.01 -8.19 21.86
CA LEU A 210 12.83 -7.44 21.43
C LEU A 210 11.85 -8.32 20.63
N ARG A 211 12.35 -9.18 19.75
CA ARG A 211 11.52 -10.12 18.97
C ARG A 211 10.65 -11.03 19.85
N LYS A 212 11.11 -11.41 21.03
CA LYS A 212 10.34 -12.24 21.97
C LYS A 212 9.10 -11.53 22.55
N ARG A 213 8.99 -10.21 22.40
CA ARG A 213 7.81 -9.44 22.82
C ARG A 213 6.57 -9.66 21.92
N LEU A 214 6.78 -10.14 20.71
CA LEU A 214 5.68 -10.53 19.81
C LEU A 214 5.34 -12.01 20.06
N ASN A 215 4.08 -12.26 20.41
CA ASN A 215 3.50 -13.60 20.41
C ASN A 215 2.84 -13.83 19.03
N PRO A 216 3.40 -14.66 18.14
CA PRO A 216 2.88 -14.83 16.78
C PRO A 216 1.46 -15.39 16.73
N ASP A 217 1.10 -16.33 17.62
CA ASP A 217 -0.21 -17.00 17.61
C ASP A 217 -1.32 -16.03 17.98
N GLU A 218 -1.15 -15.28 19.06
CA GLU A 218 -2.09 -14.24 19.45
C GLU A 218 -2.16 -13.11 18.41
N ALA A 219 -1.03 -12.72 17.82
CA ALA A 219 -0.98 -11.70 16.79
C ALA A 219 -1.72 -12.15 15.52
N ALA A 220 -1.55 -13.41 15.11
CA ALA A 220 -2.26 -14.00 13.98
C ALA A 220 -3.77 -13.98 14.18
N LEU A 221 -4.24 -14.35 15.37
CA LEU A 221 -5.68 -14.33 15.69
C LEU A 221 -6.25 -12.90 15.61
N ARG A 222 -5.53 -11.90 16.13
CA ARG A 222 -5.98 -10.50 16.06
C ARG A 222 -6.06 -9.99 14.62
N VAL A 223 -5.05 -10.29 13.80
CA VAL A 223 -5.06 -9.91 12.38
C VAL A 223 -6.20 -10.61 11.65
N TYR A 224 -6.41 -11.89 11.90
CA TYR A 224 -7.54 -12.63 11.34
C TYR A 224 -8.88 -11.96 11.69
N ASN A 225 -9.12 -11.69 12.97
CA ASN A 225 -10.36 -11.07 13.43
C ASN A 225 -10.55 -9.68 12.80
N TYR A 226 -9.51 -8.89 12.71
CA TYR A 226 -9.55 -7.57 12.09
C TYR A 226 -9.94 -7.65 10.61
N LEU A 227 -9.25 -8.47 9.82
CA LEU A 227 -9.54 -8.62 8.38
C LEU A 227 -10.92 -9.25 8.12
N HIS A 228 -11.31 -10.21 8.97
CA HIS A 228 -12.62 -10.84 8.89
C HIS A 228 -13.74 -9.82 9.16
N THR A 229 -13.60 -9.02 10.24
CA THR A 229 -14.58 -7.98 10.58
C THR A 229 -14.69 -6.94 9.47
N MET A 230 -13.58 -6.45 8.92
CA MET A 230 -13.61 -5.53 7.78
C MET A 230 -14.40 -6.09 6.59
N THR A 231 -14.20 -7.37 6.31
CA THR A 231 -14.94 -8.03 5.21
C THR A 231 -16.45 -8.09 5.50
N LEU A 232 -16.82 -8.42 6.74
CA LEU A 232 -18.23 -8.43 7.16
C LEU A 232 -18.86 -7.03 7.08
N GLU A 233 -18.14 -6.00 7.50
CA GLU A 233 -18.59 -4.60 7.40
C GLU A 233 -18.84 -4.18 5.94
N ALA A 234 -17.91 -4.49 5.05
CA ALA A 234 -18.08 -4.22 3.62
C ALA A 234 -19.29 -4.99 3.03
N GLN A 235 -19.50 -6.24 3.43
CA GLN A 235 -20.67 -7.01 3.03
C GLN A 235 -21.99 -6.41 3.57
N LEU A 236 -22.00 -5.91 4.79
CA LEU A 236 -23.18 -5.22 5.36
C LEU A 236 -23.52 -3.96 4.55
N LEU A 237 -22.51 -3.17 4.17
CA LEU A 237 -22.71 -1.98 3.35
C LEU A 237 -23.22 -2.35 1.95
N ALA A 238 -22.66 -3.37 1.30
CA ALA A 238 -23.16 -3.85 0.02
C ALA A 238 -24.65 -4.27 0.11
N ARG A 239 -25.02 -4.99 1.18
CA ARG A 239 -26.42 -5.37 1.43
C ARG A 239 -27.32 -4.16 1.66
N ALA A 240 -26.84 -3.13 2.35
CA ALA A 240 -27.60 -1.89 2.53
C ALA A 240 -27.87 -1.17 1.20
N CYS A 241 -26.99 -1.33 0.21
CA CYS A 241 -27.16 -0.84 -1.16
C CYS A 241 -27.95 -1.84 -2.06
N GLY A 242 -28.52 -2.91 -1.49
CA GLY A 242 -29.26 -3.93 -2.25
C GLY A 242 -28.40 -4.88 -3.06
N LYS A 243 -27.09 -4.94 -2.80
CA LYS A 243 -26.14 -5.81 -3.51
C LYS A 243 -25.90 -7.11 -2.74
N THR A 244 -25.65 -8.19 -3.45
CA THR A 244 -25.32 -9.50 -2.85
C THR A 244 -23.83 -9.82 -2.89
N ASN A 245 -23.03 -8.98 -3.56
CA ASN A 245 -21.59 -9.12 -3.70
C ASN A 245 -20.94 -7.74 -3.52
N ILE A 246 -19.85 -7.67 -2.75
CA ILE A 246 -19.10 -6.43 -2.54
C ILE A 246 -18.47 -5.89 -3.84
N HIS A 247 -18.16 -6.76 -4.81
CA HIS A 247 -17.67 -6.37 -6.13
C HIS A 247 -18.76 -5.82 -7.07
N SER A 248 -20.01 -5.83 -6.63
CA SER A 248 -21.11 -5.18 -7.34
C SER A 248 -21.38 -3.76 -6.87
N LEU A 249 -20.59 -3.27 -5.89
CA LEU A 249 -20.62 -1.87 -5.49
C LEU A 249 -20.12 -0.98 -6.63
N GLU A 250 -20.77 0.14 -6.83
CA GLU A 250 -20.52 1.09 -7.92
C GLU A 250 -20.63 2.55 -7.42
N PRO A 251 -20.12 3.53 -8.14
CA PRO A 251 -20.13 4.94 -7.68
C PRO A 251 -21.53 5.46 -7.36
N GLU A 252 -22.55 4.94 -8.01
CA GLU A 252 -23.96 5.28 -7.83
C GLU A 252 -24.51 4.85 -6.45
N ASP A 253 -23.85 3.92 -5.77
CA ASP A 253 -24.16 3.53 -4.39
C ASP A 253 -23.64 4.53 -3.35
N MET A 254 -22.92 5.57 -3.79
CA MET A 254 -22.34 6.60 -2.93
C MET A 254 -22.93 7.98 -3.21
N ALA A 255 -22.90 8.83 -2.19
CA ALA A 255 -23.21 10.24 -2.32
C ALA A 255 -21.98 11.08 -1.90
N ALA A 256 -21.54 11.97 -2.80
CA ALA A 256 -20.52 12.94 -2.46
C ALA A 256 -21.13 14.08 -1.63
N LEU A 257 -20.52 14.39 -0.49
CA LEU A 257 -21.03 15.40 0.45
C LEU A 257 -20.41 16.78 0.25
N THR A 258 -19.35 16.89 -0.56
CA THR A 258 -18.68 18.15 -0.88
C THR A 258 -18.41 18.24 -2.37
N MET A 259 -18.23 19.47 -2.90
CA MET A 259 -17.90 19.68 -4.31
C MET A 259 -16.57 19.06 -4.69
N GLU A 260 -15.59 19.07 -3.79
CA GLU A 260 -14.31 18.42 -4.00
C GLU A 260 -14.52 16.90 -4.16
N ALA A 261 -15.36 16.30 -3.32
CA ALA A 261 -15.68 14.87 -3.46
C ALA A 261 -16.36 14.57 -4.80
N VAL A 262 -17.28 15.41 -5.27
CA VAL A 262 -17.94 15.27 -6.58
C VAL A 262 -16.90 15.23 -7.71
N SER A 263 -15.89 16.10 -7.65
CA SER A 263 -14.91 16.25 -8.72
C SER A 263 -14.09 14.99 -9.00
N TYR A 264 -13.80 14.17 -8.00
CA TYR A 264 -13.01 12.94 -8.19
C TYR A 264 -13.80 11.64 -8.01
N THR A 265 -15.08 11.71 -7.67
CA THR A 265 -15.93 10.51 -7.60
C THR A 265 -16.90 10.38 -8.76
N HIS A 266 -17.51 11.47 -9.21
CA HIS A 266 -18.61 11.49 -10.17
C HIS A 266 -18.27 12.20 -11.48
N LEU A 267 -17.45 13.26 -11.46
CA LEU A 267 -17.09 13.98 -12.67
C LEU A 267 -15.97 13.28 -13.45
N ARG A 268 -16.04 13.33 -14.77
CA ARG A 268 -14.91 13.02 -15.64
C ARG A 268 -13.92 14.18 -15.60
N ALA A 269 -12.61 13.90 -15.68
CA ALA A 269 -11.56 14.93 -15.56
C ALA A 269 -11.64 16.06 -16.60
N HIS A 270 -12.51 15.95 -17.61
CA HIS A 270 -12.72 16.96 -18.65
C HIS A 270 -14.12 17.63 -18.58
N GLU A 271 -14.96 17.22 -17.65
CA GLU A 271 -16.21 17.90 -17.40
C GLU A 271 -15.91 19.05 -16.44
N THR A 272 -15.38 20.16 -17.00
CA THR A 272 -15.27 21.41 -16.25
C THR A 272 -16.66 21.84 -15.82
N ILE A 273 -16.79 22.13 -14.53
CA ILE A 273 -17.96 22.84 -14.01
C ILE A 273 -17.93 24.22 -14.65
N ASN A 274 -18.78 24.46 -15.68
CA ASN A 274 -19.03 25.78 -16.25
C ASN A 274 -20.00 26.54 -15.35
#